data_1f9c1f204d664fdbb5f0137e7b787a98
#
_entry.id   1f9c1f204d664fdbb5f0137e7b787a98
#
_cell.length_a   1.000
_cell.length_b   1.000
_cell.length_c   1.000
_cell.angle_alpha   90.00
_cell.angle_beta   90.00
_cell.angle_gamma   90.00
#
_symmetry.space_group_name_H-M   'P 1'
#
loop_
_entity.id
_entity.type
_entity.pdbx_description
1 polymer ?
#
loop_
_entity_poly.entity_id
_entity_poly.type
_entity_poly.pdbx_seq_one_letter_code
_entity_poly.pdbx_strand_id
1 'polypeptide(L)'
;MSPTLPASTPPDRPILRDAPTPARSAASARHILITGASGALGGALARARAKPCVALQLWGRDLGRLAATADACRAAGADVTVRSLDLADIGAMLAAIAEADAATPFDEALLVAGQGDTAAADARVEDAAQVARLVQVNFAGPAALAAALADRMAARGHGRIVLIGSAAAFHALPFAPAYAGSKAGLARFVDALRLAVRGSGVQVTLVSPGFIDWPGGGRPVPRALLMSLPTAVRRVLAAADRGQSHAIIPWPFAALRLIDRLLPAPWRDRLLLAFKPP
;
A
#
# COMPACT_ATOMS: atom_id res chain seq x y z
N MET A 1 13.50 49.62 13.99
CA MET A 1 13.91 48.75 15.12
C MET A 1 12.84 47.66 15.24
N SER A 2 13.10 46.47 14.69
CA SER A 2 12.17 45.33 14.79
C SER A 2 12.57 44.49 16.01
N PRO A 3 11.63 44.00 16.83
CA PRO A 3 11.95 43.17 17.98
C PRO A 3 12.25 41.73 17.53
N THR A 4 13.44 41.25 17.90
CA THR A 4 13.87 39.87 17.80
C THR A 4 13.12 39.01 18.84
N LEU A 5 12.40 38.00 18.38
CA LEU A 5 11.80 36.95 19.23
C LEU A 5 12.90 36.05 19.80
N PRO A 6 12.85 35.66 21.08
CA PRO A 6 13.81 34.71 21.65
C PRO A 6 13.55 33.30 21.14
N ALA A 7 14.64 32.59 20.77
CA ALA A 7 14.63 31.19 20.40
C ALA A 7 14.25 30.33 21.62
N SER A 8 13.14 29.60 21.53
CA SER A 8 12.76 28.60 22.52
C SER A 8 13.55 27.30 22.30
N THR A 9 14.37 26.95 23.27
CA THR A 9 15.07 25.65 23.34
C THR A 9 14.01 24.55 23.56
N PRO A 10 13.99 23.49 22.76
CA PRO A 10 13.07 22.37 23.00
C PRO A 10 13.45 21.65 24.30
N PRO A 11 12.46 21.17 25.08
CA PRO A 11 12.74 20.44 26.31
C PRO A 11 13.44 19.11 26.01
N ASP A 12 14.50 18.85 26.79
CA ASP A 12 15.25 17.59 26.83
C ASP A 12 14.30 16.44 27.12
N ARG A 13 14.06 15.55 26.15
CA ARG A 13 13.30 14.31 26.37
C ARG A 13 14.22 13.31 27.01
N PRO A 14 13.90 12.78 28.18
CA PRO A 14 14.69 11.71 28.78
C PRO A 14 14.68 10.46 27.88
N ILE A 15 15.87 9.97 27.57
CA ILE A 15 16.08 8.68 26.91
C ILE A 15 15.61 7.60 27.92
N LEU A 16 14.40 7.12 27.73
CA LEU A 16 13.88 5.95 28.44
C LEU A 16 14.69 4.72 27.98
N ARG A 17 15.60 4.26 28.84
CA ARG A 17 16.31 3.00 28.66
C ARG A 17 15.35 1.83 28.90
N ASP A 18 15.30 0.95 27.92
CA ASP A 18 14.97 -0.47 27.90
C ASP A 18 14.16 -1.04 29.08
N ALA A 19 12.83 -1.07 28.90
CA ALA A 19 12.03 -2.13 29.51
C ALA A 19 12.07 -3.35 28.55
N PRO A 20 12.36 -4.56 29.03
CA PRO A 20 12.37 -5.74 28.17
C PRO A 20 10.97 -5.99 27.64
N THR A 21 10.82 -5.98 26.32
CA THR A 21 9.59 -6.36 25.62
C THR A 21 9.22 -7.79 26.07
N PRO A 22 7.99 -8.02 26.59
CA PRO A 22 7.59 -9.38 26.93
C PRO A 22 7.62 -10.24 25.67
N ALA A 23 8.44 -11.27 25.70
CA ALA A 23 8.50 -12.28 24.63
C ALA A 23 7.10 -12.89 24.46
N ARG A 24 6.46 -12.68 23.30
CA ARG A 24 5.19 -13.33 22.98
C ARG A 24 5.40 -14.85 23.06
N SER A 25 4.55 -15.51 23.83
CA SER A 25 4.45 -16.97 23.85
C SER A 25 4.35 -17.50 22.41
N ALA A 26 5.08 -18.57 22.10
CA ALA A 26 5.12 -19.21 20.77
C ALA A 26 3.76 -19.73 20.27
N ALA A 27 2.68 -19.55 21.02
CA ALA A 27 1.31 -20.01 20.75
C ALA A 27 0.35 -18.90 20.28
N SER A 28 0.74 -17.62 20.18
CA SER A 28 -0.20 -16.58 19.75
C SER A 28 -0.29 -16.54 18.22
N ALA A 29 -1.52 -16.61 17.69
CA ALA A 29 -1.80 -16.48 16.27
C ALA A 29 -1.21 -15.17 15.69
N ARG A 30 -0.60 -15.25 14.49
CA ARG A 30 -0.15 -14.05 13.76
C ARG A 30 -1.36 -13.27 13.25
N HIS A 31 -1.50 -12.02 13.65
CA HIS A 31 -2.63 -11.18 13.27
C HIS A 31 -2.29 -10.27 12.08
N ILE A 32 -3.04 -10.38 10.98
CA ILE A 32 -2.75 -9.71 9.70
C ILE A 32 -3.96 -8.91 9.24
N LEU A 33 -3.76 -7.61 9.01
CA LEU A 33 -4.74 -6.75 8.34
C LEU A 33 -4.51 -6.78 6.83
N ILE A 34 -5.58 -6.92 6.05
CA ILE A 34 -5.53 -6.82 4.59
C ILE A 34 -6.63 -5.88 4.11
N THR A 35 -6.25 -4.71 3.57
CA THR A 35 -7.19 -3.80 2.93
C THR A 35 -7.36 -4.13 1.44
N GLY A 36 -8.52 -3.81 0.87
CA GLY A 36 -8.83 -4.16 -0.52
C GLY A 36 -8.98 -5.67 -0.75
N ALA A 37 -9.32 -6.42 0.30
CA ALA A 37 -9.47 -7.87 0.25
C ALA A 37 -10.66 -8.35 -0.62
N SER A 38 -11.58 -7.46 -0.97
CA SER A 38 -12.63 -7.71 -1.97
C SER A 38 -12.12 -7.60 -3.43
N GLY A 39 -10.89 -7.10 -3.64
CA GLY A 39 -10.26 -7.00 -4.96
C GLY A 39 -9.43 -8.24 -5.33
N ALA A 40 -9.06 -8.35 -6.60
CA ALA A 40 -8.32 -9.52 -7.12
C ALA A 40 -6.99 -9.75 -6.38
N LEU A 41 -6.15 -8.72 -6.28
CA LEU A 41 -4.83 -8.84 -5.62
C LEU A 41 -4.97 -9.02 -4.10
N GLY A 42 -5.82 -8.21 -3.44
CA GLY A 42 -6.01 -8.29 -1.99
C GLY A 42 -6.59 -9.63 -1.56
N GLY A 43 -7.61 -10.15 -2.25
CA GLY A 43 -8.18 -11.47 -2.00
C GLY A 43 -7.18 -12.61 -2.25
N ALA A 44 -6.35 -12.49 -3.29
CA ALA A 44 -5.32 -13.49 -3.57
C ALA A 44 -4.20 -13.48 -2.51
N LEU A 45 -3.80 -12.30 -2.01
CA LEU A 45 -2.86 -12.17 -0.90
C LEU A 45 -3.45 -12.72 0.40
N ALA A 46 -4.74 -12.49 0.67
CA ALA A 46 -5.43 -13.05 1.83
C ALA A 46 -5.38 -14.58 1.81
N ARG A 47 -5.77 -15.19 0.70
CA ARG A 47 -5.69 -16.65 0.54
C ARG A 47 -4.26 -17.19 0.68
N ALA A 48 -3.26 -16.48 0.19
CA ALA A 48 -1.87 -16.89 0.30
C ALA A 48 -1.28 -16.77 1.72
N ARG A 49 -1.84 -15.89 2.57
CA ARG A 49 -1.48 -15.77 3.99
C ARG A 49 -2.32 -16.70 4.89
N ALA A 50 -3.46 -17.20 4.40
CA ALA A 50 -4.36 -18.06 5.16
C ALA A 50 -3.72 -19.42 5.46
N LYS A 51 -3.65 -19.75 6.75
CA LYS A 51 -3.17 -21.05 7.27
C LYS A 51 -3.53 -21.16 8.77
N PRO A 52 -3.45 -22.34 9.38
CA PRO A 52 -3.60 -22.48 10.83
C PRO A 52 -2.70 -21.54 11.62
N CYS A 53 -3.16 -21.08 12.76
CA CYS A 53 -2.49 -20.09 13.62
C CYS A 53 -2.25 -18.72 12.97
N VAL A 54 -3.08 -18.35 11.99
CA VAL A 54 -3.15 -16.99 11.43
C VAL A 54 -4.55 -16.45 11.61
N ALA A 55 -4.65 -15.24 12.15
CA ALA A 55 -5.88 -14.45 12.20
C ALA A 55 -5.82 -13.36 11.13
N LEU A 56 -6.82 -13.32 10.24
CA LEU A 56 -6.92 -12.35 9.16
C LEU A 56 -8.07 -11.38 9.44
N GLN A 57 -7.79 -10.10 9.34
CA GLN A 57 -8.83 -9.08 9.28
C GLN A 57 -8.90 -8.51 7.87
N LEU A 58 -10.02 -8.74 7.18
CA LEU A 58 -10.21 -8.40 5.77
C LEU A 58 -11.09 -7.16 5.65
N TRP A 59 -10.54 -6.07 5.09
CA TRP A 59 -11.26 -4.83 4.87
C TRP A 59 -11.51 -4.58 3.39
N GLY A 60 -12.71 -4.12 3.04
CA GLY A 60 -13.10 -3.75 1.68
C GLY A 60 -14.52 -3.24 1.63
N ARG A 61 -14.98 -2.74 0.48
CA ARG A 61 -16.32 -2.15 0.34
C ARG A 61 -17.41 -3.17 0.01
N ASP A 62 -17.06 -4.20 -0.75
CA ASP A 62 -18.00 -5.20 -1.26
C ASP A 62 -18.07 -6.40 -0.32
N LEU A 63 -19.15 -6.47 0.46
CA LEU A 63 -19.37 -7.53 1.45
C LEU A 63 -19.46 -8.92 0.83
N GLY A 64 -20.07 -9.06 -0.36
CA GLY A 64 -20.22 -10.36 -1.01
C GLY A 64 -18.86 -10.94 -1.43
N ARG A 65 -18.01 -10.11 -2.06
CA ARG A 65 -16.65 -10.53 -2.43
C ARG A 65 -15.74 -10.71 -1.20
N LEU A 66 -15.94 -9.94 -0.13
CA LEU A 66 -15.23 -10.14 1.14
C LEU A 66 -15.61 -11.48 1.76
N ALA A 67 -16.90 -11.83 1.80
CA ALA A 67 -17.39 -13.10 2.33
C ALA A 67 -16.78 -14.28 1.57
N ALA A 68 -16.81 -14.26 0.24
CA ALA A 68 -16.20 -15.32 -0.59
C ALA A 68 -14.68 -15.45 -0.34
N THR A 69 -13.98 -14.34 -0.12
CA THR A 69 -12.54 -14.37 0.23
C THR A 69 -12.34 -14.95 1.64
N ALA A 70 -13.17 -14.56 2.60
CA ALA A 70 -13.10 -15.03 3.98
C ALA A 70 -13.36 -16.54 4.06
N ASP A 71 -14.36 -17.04 3.35
CA ASP A 71 -14.70 -18.47 3.34
C ASP A 71 -13.55 -19.32 2.78
N ALA A 72 -12.92 -18.86 1.70
CA ALA A 72 -11.73 -19.51 1.16
C ALA A 72 -10.54 -19.51 2.15
N CYS A 73 -10.37 -18.42 2.93
CA CYS A 73 -9.33 -18.34 3.94
C CYS A 73 -9.62 -19.23 5.16
N ARG A 74 -10.89 -19.29 5.59
CA ARG A 74 -11.33 -20.21 6.67
C ARG A 74 -11.15 -21.68 6.29
N ALA A 75 -11.47 -22.01 5.02
CA ALA A 75 -11.22 -23.36 4.51
C ALA A 75 -9.74 -23.77 4.52
N ALA A 76 -8.83 -22.78 4.45
CA ALA A 76 -7.38 -22.98 4.62
C ALA A 76 -6.93 -23.00 6.10
N GLY A 77 -7.85 -22.92 7.05
CA GLY A 77 -7.58 -23.02 8.49
C GLY A 77 -7.27 -21.70 9.19
N ALA A 78 -7.42 -20.55 8.55
CA ALA A 78 -7.24 -19.26 9.19
C ALA A 78 -8.51 -18.83 9.96
N ASP A 79 -8.31 -18.09 11.08
CA ASP A 79 -9.39 -17.32 11.70
C ASP A 79 -9.62 -16.04 10.89
N VAL A 80 -10.88 -15.70 10.55
CA VAL A 80 -11.14 -14.58 9.64
C VAL A 80 -12.30 -13.73 10.12
N THR A 81 -12.02 -12.45 10.32
CA THR A 81 -13.00 -11.39 10.48
C THR A 81 -13.06 -10.50 9.24
N VAL A 82 -14.25 -9.96 8.95
CA VAL A 82 -14.46 -9.05 7.82
C VAL A 82 -15.03 -7.71 8.31
N ARG A 83 -14.61 -6.62 7.66
CA ARG A 83 -15.18 -5.30 7.91
C ARG A 83 -15.44 -4.58 6.59
N SER A 84 -16.70 -4.19 6.37
CA SER A 84 -17.01 -3.28 5.25
C SER A 84 -16.59 -1.87 5.62
N LEU A 85 -15.69 -1.29 4.82
CA LEU A 85 -15.15 0.03 5.07
C LEU A 85 -14.72 0.70 3.77
N ASP A 86 -15.09 1.98 3.59
CA ASP A 86 -14.53 2.80 2.53
C ASP A 86 -13.29 3.54 3.07
N LEU A 87 -12.13 3.28 2.48
CA LEU A 87 -10.88 3.94 2.87
C LEU A 87 -10.82 5.42 2.44
N ALA A 88 -11.79 5.90 1.67
CA ALA A 88 -11.99 7.32 1.45
C ALA A 88 -12.55 8.04 2.69
N ASP A 89 -13.26 7.35 3.56
CA ASP A 89 -13.65 7.86 4.88
C ASP A 89 -12.50 7.65 5.88
N ILE A 90 -11.59 8.62 5.90
CA ILE A 90 -10.40 8.56 6.77
C ILE A 90 -10.80 8.53 8.25
N GLY A 91 -11.85 9.25 8.65
CA GLY A 91 -12.31 9.28 10.04
C GLY A 91 -12.77 7.89 10.51
N ALA A 92 -13.68 7.26 9.77
CA ALA A 92 -14.14 5.92 10.05
C ALA A 92 -13.00 4.89 10.02
N MET A 93 -12.08 5.02 9.07
CA MET A 93 -10.92 4.14 8.95
C MET A 93 -9.97 4.25 10.15
N LEU A 94 -9.66 5.47 10.61
CA LEU A 94 -8.79 5.67 11.78
C LEU A 94 -9.44 5.20 13.08
N ALA A 95 -10.75 5.38 13.25
CA ALA A 95 -11.49 4.81 14.36
C ALA A 95 -11.45 3.27 14.32
N ALA A 96 -11.68 2.68 13.15
CA ALA A 96 -11.66 1.24 12.95
C ALA A 96 -10.31 0.60 13.27
N ILE A 97 -9.19 1.23 12.84
CA ILE A 97 -7.86 0.69 13.14
C ILE A 97 -7.49 0.84 14.61
N ALA A 98 -7.93 1.94 15.26
CA ALA A 98 -7.70 2.15 16.68
C ALA A 98 -8.41 1.08 17.53
N GLU A 99 -9.66 0.78 17.21
CA GLU A 99 -10.45 -0.28 17.85
C GLU A 99 -9.83 -1.67 17.63
N ALA A 100 -9.55 -2.02 16.37
CA ALA A 100 -9.09 -3.35 16.01
C ALA A 100 -7.70 -3.67 16.57
N ASP A 101 -6.75 -2.73 16.47
CA ASP A 101 -5.39 -2.92 16.98
C ASP A 101 -5.31 -2.89 18.51
N ALA A 102 -6.23 -2.17 19.18
CA ALA A 102 -6.35 -2.22 20.64
C ALA A 102 -6.89 -3.57 21.14
N ALA A 103 -7.83 -4.16 20.42
CA ALA A 103 -8.38 -5.47 20.76
C ALA A 103 -7.36 -6.60 20.51
N THR A 104 -6.69 -6.58 19.36
CA THR A 104 -5.64 -7.55 19.01
C THR A 104 -4.63 -6.86 18.09
N PRO A 105 -3.40 -6.60 18.58
CA PRO A 105 -2.38 -5.90 17.82
C PRO A 105 -2.01 -6.62 16.52
N PHE A 106 -1.90 -5.85 15.43
CA PHE A 106 -1.49 -6.38 14.12
C PHE A 106 0.03 -6.61 14.05
N ASP A 107 0.44 -7.79 13.63
CA ASP A 107 1.84 -8.12 13.32
C ASP A 107 2.22 -7.70 11.90
N GLU A 108 1.26 -7.76 10.97
CA GLU A 108 1.43 -7.40 9.57
C GLU A 108 0.20 -6.66 9.04
N ALA A 109 0.43 -5.67 8.18
CA ALA A 109 -0.63 -5.00 7.43
C ALA A 109 -0.27 -4.96 5.95
N LEU A 110 -1.16 -5.52 5.11
CA LEU A 110 -1.08 -5.46 3.65
C LEU A 110 -2.08 -4.40 3.16
N LEU A 111 -1.58 -3.22 2.83
CA LEU A 111 -2.39 -2.08 2.38
C LEU A 111 -2.51 -2.12 0.85
N VAL A 112 -3.50 -2.89 0.37
CA VAL A 112 -3.66 -3.25 -1.04
C VAL A 112 -4.72 -2.40 -1.73
N ALA A 113 -5.63 -1.79 -0.97
CA ALA A 113 -6.71 -1.00 -1.52
C ALA A 113 -6.18 0.12 -2.42
N GLY A 114 -6.84 0.27 -3.55
CA GLY A 114 -6.53 1.30 -4.54
C GLY A 114 -7.46 1.15 -5.73
N GLN A 115 -7.57 2.22 -6.51
CA GLN A 115 -8.40 2.30 -7.69
C GLN A 115 -7.54 2.77 -8.87
N GLY A 116 -7.56 2.01 -9.98
CA GLY A 116 -7.03 2.46 -11.26
C GLY A 116 -8.14 3.15 -12.05
N ASP A 117 -7.80 4.27 -12.68
CA ASP A 117 -8.71 4.99 -13.56
C ASP A 117 -7.90 5.80 -14.58
N THR A 118 -8.56 6.22 -15.66
CA THR A 118 -7.95 7.01 -16.73
C THR A 118 -8.93 8.10 -17.17
N ALA A 119 -8.44 9.14 -17.84
CA ALA A 119 -9.29 10.10 -18.50
C ALA A 119 -10.26 9.40 -19.48
N ALA A 120 -11.47 9.94 -19.64
CA ALA A 120 -12.40 9.48 -20.67
C ALA A 120 -11.77 9.65 -22.07
N ALA A 121 -12.14 8.79 -23.02
CA ALA A 121 -11.48 8.72 -24.32
C ALA A 121 -11.57 10.04 -25.15
N ASP A 122 -12.61 10.81 -24.89
CA ASP A 122 -12.89 12.12 -25.53
C ASP A 122 -12.46 13.33 -24.68
N ALA A 123 -11.97 13.08 -23.45
CA ALA A 123 -11.57 14.12 -22.53
C ALA A 123 -10.09 14.50 -22.73
N ARG A 124 -9.81 15.81 -22.70
CA ARG A 124 -8.44 16.33 -22.73
C ARG A 124 -7.68 16.09 -21.43
N VAL A 125 -8.37 16.13 -20.31
CA VAL A 125 -7.87 15.92 -18.94
C VAL A 125 -8.89 15.14 -18.12
N GLU A 126 -8.44 14.54 -17.03
CA GLU A 126 -9.33 13.87 -16.09
C GLU A 126 -10.31 14.86 -15.43
N ASP A 127 -11.52 14.38 -15.11
CA ASP A 127 -12.50 15.15 -14.33
C ASP A 127 -11.97 15.46 -12.91
N ALA A 128 -12.24 16.67 -12.43
CA ALA A 128 -11.73 17.15 -11.13
C ALA A 128 -12.21 16.29 -9.95
N ALA A 129 -13.44 15.80 -9.98
CA ALA A 129 -13.95 14.90 -8.94
C ALA A 129 -13.27 13.52 -8.99
N GLN A 130 -12.96 13.02 -10.19
CA GLN A 130 -12.16 11.81 -10.38
C GLN A 130 -10.75 11.99 -9.80
N VAL A 131 -10.08 13.12 -10.06
CA VAL A 131 -8.76 13.44 -9.49
C VAL A 131 -8.82 13.41 -7.96
N ALA A 132 -9.77 14.12 -7.34
CA ALA A 132 -9.94 14.17 -5.90
C ALA A 132 -10.18 12.76 -5.30
N ARG A 133 -11.07 11.98 -5.90
CA ARG A 133 -11.36 10.59 -5.47
C ARG A 133 -10.13 9.70 -5.55
N LEU A 134 -9.36 9.75 -6.63
CA LEU A 134 -8.17 8.92 -6.79
C LEU A 134 -7.07 9.30 -5.79
N VAL A 135 -6.87 10.58 -5.52
CA VAL A 135 -5.93 11.05 -4.49
C VAL A 135 -6.37 10.55 -3.11
N GLN A 136 -7.66 10.63 -2.79
CA GLN A 136 -8.20 10.17 -1.53
C GLN A 136 -7.99 8.67 -1.32
N VAL A 137 -8.37 7.84 -2.29
CA VAL A 137 -8.32 6.37 -2.18
C VAL A 137 -6.91 5.82 -2.33
N ASN A 138 -6.09 6.39 -3.22
CA ASN A 138 -4.77 5.84 -3.57
C ASN A 138 -3.62 6.41 -2.74
N PHE A 139 -3.82 7.57 -2.12
CA PHE A 139 -2.77 8.25 -1.37
C PHE A 139 -3.22 8.58 0.06
N ALA A 140 -4.20 9.47 0.24
CA ALA A 140 -4.53 10.00 1.56
C ALA A 140 -4.95 8.90 2.55
N GLY A 141 -5.87 8.02 2.15
CA GLY A 141 -6.32 6.89 2.98
C GLY A 141 -5.19 5.92 3.35
N PRO A 142 -4.48 5.32 2.38
CA PRO A 142 -3.36 4.41 2.67
C PRO A 142 -2.23 5.05 3.47
N ALA A 143 -1.92 6.32 3.23
CA ALA A 143 -0.89 7.05 3.97
C ALA A 143 -1.28 7.27 5.43
N ALA A 144 -2.51 7.72 5.69
CA ALA A 144 -3.03 7.90 7.05
C ALA A 144 -3.08 6.57 7.82
N LEU A 145 -3.55 5.50 7.18
CA LEU A 145 -3.58 4.17 7.78
C LEU A 145 -2.18 3.64 8.09
N ALA A 146 -1.23 3.82 7.17
CA ALA A 146 0.15 3.39 7.37
C ALA A 146 0.83 4.19 8.50
N ALA A 147 0.56 5.48 8.63
CA ALA A 147 1.07 6.30 9.73
C ALA A 147 0.52 5.84 11.09
N ALA A 148 -0.80 5.62 11.18
CA ALA A 148 -1.44 5.14 12.41
C ALA A 148 -0.95 3.76 12.84
N LEU A 149 -0.74 2.84 11.89
CA LEU A 149 -0.16 1.52 12.14
C LEU A 149 1.31 1.61 12.56
N ALA A 150 2.10 2.45 11.87
CA ALA A 150 3.52 2.59 12.12
C ALA A 150 3.79 3.13 13.53
N ASP A 151 3.01 4.10 14.01
CA ASP A 151 3.10 4.64 15.36
C ASP A 151 2.82 3.54 16.42
N ARG A 152 1.73 2.78 16.25
CA ARG A 152 1.35 1.69 17.15
C ARG A 152 2.37 0.55 17.14
N MET A 153 2.85 0.15 15.96
CA MET A 153 3.88 -0.88 15.80
C MET A 153 5.22 -0.43 16.38
N ALA A 154 5.61 0.84 16.20
CA ALA A 154 6.82 1.41 16.77
C ALA A 154 6.77 1.42 18.31
N ALA A 155 5.63 1.78 18.90
CA ALA A 155 5.44 1.70 20.35
C ALA A 155 5.59 0.27 20.91
N ARG A 156 5.32 -0.76 20.11
CA ARG A 156 5.49 -2.18 20.47
C ARG A 156 6.88 -2.75 20.14
N GLY A 157 7.69 -2.00 19.37
CA GLY A 157 9.00 -2.46 18.94
C GLY A 157 9.00 -3.48 17.79
N HIS A 158 7.86 -3.77 17.17
CA HIS A 158 7.76 -4.71 16.05
C HIS A 158 6.54 -4.47 15.18
N GLY A 159 6.62 -4.84 13.92
CA GLY A 159 5.53 -4.83 12.96
C GLY A 159 5.99 -4.79 11.51
N ARG A 160 5.10 -5.12 10.61
CA ARG A 160 5.35 -5.07 9.16
C ARG A 160 4.21 -4.38 8.44
N ILE A 161 4.53 -3.38 7.62
CA ILE A 161 3.57 -2.67 6.78
C ILE A 161 4.01 -2.82 5.33
N VAL A 162 3.11 -3.33 4.48
CA VAL A 162 3.34 -3.50 3.05
C VAL A 162 2.32 -2.66 2.30
N LEU A 163 2.78 -1.71 1.50
CA LEU A 163 1.91 -0.87 0.67
C LEU A 163 2.07 -1.25 -0.81
N ILE A 164 0.95 -1.23 -1.51
CA ILE A 164 0.94 -1.48 -2.96
C ILE A 164 0.92 -0.15 -3.70
N GLY A 165 2.08 0.17 -4.28
CA GLY A 165 2.28 1.26 -5.22
C GLY A 165 1.85 0.91 -6.63
N SER A 166 2.58 1.44 -7.61
CA SER A 166 2.46 1.12 -9.03
C SER A 166 3.72 1.54 -9.77
N ALA A 167 4.08 0.85 -10.85
CA ALA A 167 5.09 1.32 -11.78
C ALA A 167 4.72 2.67 -12.43
N ALA A 168 3.42 2.96 -12.54
CA ALA A 168 2.91 4.26 -13.00
C ALA A 168 3.42 5.45 -12.16
N ALA A 169 3.81 5.23 -10.91
CA ALA A 169 4.36 6.27 -10.03
C ALA A 169 5.64 6.94 -10.56
N PHE A 170 6.31 6.32 -11.53
CA PHE A 170 7.60 6.77 -12.04
C PHE A 170 7.52 7.45 -13.40
N HIS A 171 6.32 7.52 -14.00
CA HIS A 171 6.11 8.03 -15.35
C HIS A 171 5.01 9.08 -15.36
N ALA A 172 5.22 10.15 -16.14
CA ALA A 172 4.20 11.16 -16.39
C ALA A 172 3.18 10.64 -17.42
N LEU A 173 2.18 9.89 -16.97
CA LEU A 173 1.18 9.29 -17.86
C LEU A 173 0.13 10.32 -18.27
N PRO A 174 0.07 10.77 -19.54
CA PRO A 174 -0.82 11.86 -19.96
C PRO A 174 -2.30 11.48 -19.88
N PHE A 175 -2.62 10.20 -19.96
CA PHE A 175 -3.97 9.66 -19.89
C PHE A 175 -4.42 9.27 -18.48
N ALA A 176 -3.55 9.35 -17.48
CA ALA A 176 -3.83 8.96 -16.10
C ALA A 176 -3.03 9.79 -15.06
N PRO A 177 -3.04 11.14 -15.16
CA PRO A 177 -2.23 12.01 -14.29
C PRO A 177 -2.59 11.86 -12.81
N ALA A 178 -3.87 11.73 -12.46
CA ALA A 178 -4.29 11.54 -11.07
C ALA A 178 -3.84 10.21 -10.49
N TYR A 179 -3.96 9.12 -11.26
CA TYR A 179 -3.48 7.82 -10.82
C TYR A 179 -1.95 7.83 -10.63
N ALA A 180 -1.21 8.29 -11.64
CA ALA A 180 0.25 8.37 -11.58
C ALA A 180 0.73 9.26 -10.43
N GLY A 181 0.13 10.47 -10.29
CA GLY A 181 0.43 11.43 -9.23
C GLY A 181 0.13 10.88 -7.83
N SER A 182 -1.04 10.24 -7.64
CA SER A 182 -1.40 9.64 -6.35
C SER A 182 -0.44 8.51 -5.93
N LYS A 183 -0.02 7.67 -6.88
CA LYS A 183 0.95 6.59 -6.61
C LYS A 183 2.38 7.10 -6.44
N ALA A 184 2.76 8.21 -7.10
CA ALA A 184 4.03 8.90 -6.87
C ALA A 184 4.09 9.52 -5.48
N GLY A 185 3.01 10.19 -5.04
CA GLY A 185 2.87 10.71 -3.68
C GLY A 185 2.98 9.61 -2.63
N LEU A 186 2.29 8.49 -2.83
CA LEU A 186 2.38 7.34 -1.94
C LEU A 186 3.81 6.78 -1.86
N ALA A 187 4.50 6.65 -2.99
CA ALA A 187 5.87 6.15 -3.02
C ALA A 187 6.81 7.07 -2.21
N ARG A 188 6.70 8.38 -2.38
CA ARG A 188 7.51 9.34 -1.61
C ARG A 188 7.18 9.33 -0.12
N PHE A 189 5.89 9.22 0.23
CA PHE A 189 5.45 9.10 1.61
C PHE A 189 6.04 7.85 2.28
N VAL A 190 5.99 6.70 1.61
CA VAL A 190 6.53 5.44 2.14
C VAL A 190 8.04 5.50 2.35
N ASP A 191 8.79 6.13 1.42
CA ASP A 191 10.23 6.36 1.58
C ASP A 191 10.51 7.16 2.87
N ALA A 192 9.75 8.23 3.12
CA ALA A 192 9.90 9.06 4.32
C ALA A 192 9.47 8.32 5.60
N LEU A 193 8.31 7.63 5.56
CA LEU A 193 7.81 6.86 6.70
C LEU A 193 8.80 5.79 7.16
N ARG A 194 9.39 5.06 6.20
CA ARG A 194 10.42 4.06 6.49
C ARG A 194 11.63 4.63 7.23
N LEU A 195 12.03 5.86 6.86
CA LEU A 195 13.12 6.56 7.56
C LEU A 195 12.69 7.03 8.95
N ALA A 196 11.46 7.51 9.10
CA ALA A 196 10.92 7.99 10.37
C ALA A 196 10.83 6.87 11.43
N VAL A 197 10.49 5.63 11.01
CA VAL A 197 10.42 4.48 11.92
C VAL A 197 11.71 3.65 11.99
N ARG A 198 12.81 4.16 11.44
CA ARG A 198 14.08 3.45 11.45
C ARG A 198 14.54 3.19 12.88
N GLY A 199 14.89 1.94 13.18
CA GLY A 199 15.33 1.52 14.52
C GLY A 199 14.22 1.18 15.50
N SER A 200 12.92 1.40 15.14
CA SER A 200 11.80 1.06 16.00
C SER A 200 11.32 -0.40 15.88
N GLY A 201 12.00 -1.25 15.11
CA GLY A 201 11.56 -2.63 14.87
C GLY A 201 10.45 -2.77 13.82
N VAL A 202 9.98 -1.66 13.22
CA VAL A 202 8.95 -1.66 12.18
C VAL A 202 9.57 -1.76 10.80
N GLN A 203 9.09 -2.71 9.99
CA GLN A 203 9.46 -2.86 8.59
C GLN A 203 8.39 -2.25 7.70
N VAL A 204 8.78 -1.34 6.81
CA VAL A 204 7.88 -0.73 5.82
C VAL A 204 8.38 -1.07 4.43
N THR A 205 7.54 -1.75 3.64
CA THR A 205 7.84 -2.21 2.28
C THR A 205 6.88 -1.56 1.29
N LEU A 206 7.40 -0.95 0.24
CA LEU A 206 6.62 -0.55 -0.93
C LEU A 206 6.79 -1.58 -2.04
N VAL A 207 5.70 -2.12 -2.57
CA VAL A 207 5.75 -2.93 -3.78
C VAL A 207 5.05 -2.17 -4.90
N SER A 208 5.76 -1.91 -6.00
CA SER A 208 5.26 -1.20 -7.17
C SER A 208 5.12 -2.17 -8.35
N PRO A 209 3.94 -2.83 -8.51
CA PRO A 209 3.71 -3.70 -9.64
C PRO A 209 3.51 -2.90 -10.93
N GLY A 210 3.90 -3.52 -12.05
CA GLY A 210 3.43 -3.14 -13.37
C GLY A 210 2.04 -3.72 -13.64
N PHE A 211 1.78 -4.11 -14.88
CA PHE A 211 0.49 -4.69 -15.25
C PHE A 211 0.33 -6.12 -14.71
N ILE A 212 -0.77 -6.32 -13.99
CA ILE A 212 -1.16 -7.64 -13.48
C ILE A 212 -2.34 -8.11 -14.30
N ASP A 213 -2.28 -9.38 -14.76
CA ASP A 213 -3.37 -10.05 -15.44
C ASP A 213 -4.30 -10.69 -14.40
N TRP A 214 -5.59 -10.29 -14.43
CA TRP A 214 -6.64 -10.90 -13.62
C TRP A 214 -7.93 -11.03 -14.43
N PRO A 215 -8.79 -11.98 -14.11
CA PRO A 215 -10.08 -12.13 -14.77
C PRO A 215 -10.92 -10.85 -14.68
N GLY A 216 -11.33 -10.31 -15.83
CA GLY A 216 -12.09 -9.06 -15.94
C GLY A 216 -11.23 -7.79 -16.12
N GLY A 217 -9.90 -7.91 -16.15
CA GLY A 217 -8.97 -6.81 -16.42
C GLY A 217 -8.62 -6.67 -17.91
N GLY A 218 -9.61 -6.53 -18.78
CA GLY A 218 -9.45 -6.54 -20.24
C GLY A 218 -8.75 -5.31 -20.83
N ARG A 219 -7.47 -5.10 -20.53
CA ARG A 219 -6.66 -4.03 -21.13
C ARG A 219 -5.73 -4.59 -22.22
N PRO A 220 -5.63 -3.97 -23.41
CA PRO A 220 -4.72 -4.38 -24.46
C PRO A 220 -3.27 -4.00 -24.09
N VAL A 221 -2.65 -4.79 -23.23
CA VAL A 221 -1.24 -4.62 -22.84
C VAL A 221 -0.42 -5.74 -23.47
N PRO A 222 0.77 -5.46 -24.03
CA PRO A 222 1.65 -6.51 -24.54
C PRO A 222 1.91 -7.60 -23.50
N ARG A 223 1.74 -8.87 -23.90
CA ARG A 223 1.89 -10.04 -23.00
C ARG A 223 3.22 -10.05 -22.24
N ALA A 224 4.29 -9.54 -22.85
CA ALA A 224 5.61 -9.45 -22.22
C ALA A 224 5.64 -8.53 -20.99
N LEU A 225 4.72 -7.58 -20.87
CA LEU A 225 4.59 -6.67 -19.73
C LEU A 225 3.54 -7.12 -18.70
N LEU A 226 2.76 -8.14 -19.04
CA LEU A 226 1.74 -8.72 -18.15
C LEU A 226 2.37 -9.73 -17.19
N MET A 227 2.02 -9.61 -15.93
CA MET A 227 2.38 -10.57 -14.88
C MET A 227 1.12 -11.27 -14.38
N SER A 228 1.13 -12.59 -14.34
CA SER A 228 -0.03 -13.33 -13.79
C SER A 228 -0.25 -13.01 -12.31
N LEU A 229 -1.51 -13.02 -11.87
CA LEU A 229 -1.88 -12.75 -10.49
C LEU A 229 -1.13 -13.65 -9.47
N PRO A 230 -0.99 -14.99 -9.68
CA PRO A 230 -0.21 -15.82 -8.77
C PRO A 230 1.27 -15.41 -8.68
N THR A 231 1.87 -14.95 -9.80
CA THR A 231 3.24 -14.46 -9.80
C THR A 231 3.37 -13.13 -9.06
N ALA A 232 2.39 -12.22 -9.22
CA ALA A 232 2.33 -10.97 -8.47
C ALA A 232 2.28 -11.24 -6.97
N VAL A 233 1.36 -12.13 -6.53
CA VAL A 233 1.22 -12.53 -5.12
C VAL A 233 2.53 -13.06 -4.55
N ARG A 234 3.17 -14.04 -5.22
CA ARG A 234 4.45 -14.58 -4.76
C ARG A 234 5.53 -13.50 -4.60
N ARG A 235 5.64 -12.58 -5.57
CA ARG A 235 6.65 -11.51 -5.54
C ARG A 235 6.35 -10.46 -4.46
N VAL A 236 5.10 -10.10 -4.26
CA VAL A 236 4.68 -9.18 -3.18
C VAL A 236 5.05 -9.78 -1.83
N LEU A 237 4.66 -11.02 -1.58
CA LEU A 237 4.96 -11.69 -0.31
C LEU A 237 6.45 -11.91 -0.10
N ALA A 238 7.19 -12.28 -1.15
CA ALA A 238 8.65 -12.43 -1.07
C ALA A 238 9.35 -11.09 -0.75
N ALA A 239 8.87 -9.96 -1.30
CA ALA A 239 9.40 -8.64 -0.96
C ALA A 239 9.12 -8.28 0.50
N ALA A 240 7.89 -8.53 0.96
CA ALA A 240 7.47 -8.34 2.34
C ALA A 240 8.30 -9.19 3.32
N ASP A 241 8.44 -10.48 3.03
CA ASP A 241 9.12 -11.43 3.92
C ASP A 241 10.64 -11.16 4.02
N ARG A 242 11.23 -10.59 2.97
CA ARG A 242 12.64 -10.14 2.96
C ARG A 242 12.84 -8.74 3.55
N GLY A 243 11.79 -8.03 3.94
CA GLY A 243 11.89 -6.66 4.44
C GLY A 243 12.46 -5.68 3.42
N GLN A 244 12.21 -5.89 2.11
CA GLN A 244 12.70 -4.99 1.06
C GLN A 244 12.06 -3.62 1.23
N SER A 245 12.87 -2.55 1.18
CA SER A 245 12.34 -1.19 1.27
C SER A 245 11.42 -0.84 0.10
N HIS A 246 11.81 -1.24 -1.12
CA HIS A 246 11.04 -1.01 -2.33
C HIS A 246 11.31 -2.14 -3.35
N ALA A 247 10.23 -2.75 -3.86
CA ALA A 247 10.27 -3.75 -4.92
C ALA A 247 9.46 -3.30 -6.12
N ILE A 248 10.09 -3.14 -7.30
CA ILE A 248 9.42 -2.88 -8.58
C ILE A 248 9.33 -4.20 -9.32
N ILE A 249 8.12 -4.64 -9.64
CA ILE A 249 7.85 -5.97 -10.22
C ILE A 249 6.93 -5.88 -11.45
N PRO A 250 7.26 -6.56 -12.55
CA PRO A 250 8.53 -7.22 -12.87
C PRO A 250 9.69 -6.24 -13.11
N TRP A 251 10.92 -6.73 -13.13
CA TRP A 251 12.15 -5.94 -13.23
C TRP A 251 12.24 -4.98 -14.44
N PRO A 252 11.62 -5.23 -15.61
CA PRO A 252 11.69 -4.28 -16.73
C PRO A 252 11.16 -2.89 -16.37
N PHE A 253 10.17 -2.80 -15.45
CA PHE A 253 9.68 -1.50 -14.98
C PHE A 253 10.71 -0.75 -14.12
N ALA A 254 11.60 -1.45 -13.44
CA ALA A 254 12.72 -0.80 -12.75
C ALA A 254 13.72 -0.19 -13.74
N ALA A 255 13.98 -0.88 -14.87
CA ALA A 255 14.81 -0.35 -15.96
C ALA A 255 14.13 0.85 -16.64
N LEU A 256 12.83 0.77 -16.91
CA LEU A 256 12.06 1.88 -17.48
C LEU A 256 12.09 3.12 -16.57
N ARG A 257 11.97 2.95 -15.26
CA ARG A 257 12.13 4.04 -14.29
C ARG A 257 13.49 4.72 -14.43
N LEU A 258 14.56 3.95 -14.60
CA LEU A 258 15.91 4.50 -14.75
C LEU A 258 16.04 5.28 -16.06
N ILE A 259 15.53 4.72 -17.16
CA ILE A 259 15.51 5.35 -18.48
C ILE A 259 14.72 6.67 -18.42
N ASP A 260 13.52 6.67 -17.87
CA ASP A 260 12.68 7.86 -17.72
C ASP A 260 13.39 8.99 -16.96
N ARG A 261 14.17 8.62 -15.94
CA ARG A 261 14.93 9.58 -15.13
C ARG A 261 16.16 10.15 -15.84
N LEU A 262 16.76 9.39 -16.77
CA LEU A 262 17.97 9.79 -17.49
C LEU A 262 17.67 10.51 -18.81
N LEU A 263 16.49 10.30 -19.40
CA LEU A 263 16.11 10.95 -20.65
C LEU A 263 15.89 12.45 -20.46
N PRO A 264 16.44 13.30 -21.34
CA PRO A 264 16.07 14.72 -21.39
C PRO A 264 14.55 14.89 -21.61
N ALA A 265 13.96 15.90 -20.98
CA ALA A 265 12.51 16.12 -20.99
C ALA A 265 11.86 16.07 -22.40
N PRO A 266 12.41 16.70 -23.46
CA PRO A 266 11.76 16.64 -24.78
C PRO A 266 11.67 15.24 -25.40
N TRP A 267 12.65 14.38 -25.13
CA TRP A 267 12.66 13.00 -25.62
C TRP A 267 11.72 12.12 -24.81
N ARG A 268 11.76 12.30 -23.49
CA ARG A 268 10.85 11.62 -22.56
C ARG A 268 9.38 11.94 -22.90
N ASP A 269 9.05 13.22 -23.07
CA ASP A 269 7.69 13.65 -23.35
C ASP A 269 7.18 13.12 -24.69
N ARG A 270 8.02 13.10 -25.73
CA ARG A 270 7.68 12.45 -27.01
C ARG A 270 7.39 10.96 -26.85
N LEU A 271 8.22 10.27 -26.06
CA LEU A 271 8.03 8.83 -25.80
C LEU A 271 6.71 8.59 -25.05
N LEU A 272 6.42 9.37 -24.01
CA LEU A 272 5.22 9.21 -23.20
C LEU A 272 3.95 9.57 -23.97
N LEU A 273 3.98 10.57 -24.85
CA LEU A 273 2.87 10.93 -25.75
C LEU A 273 2.59 9.86 -26.82
N ALA A 274 3.58 9.02 -27.14
CA ALA A 274 3.39 7.89 -28.06
C ALA A 274 2.68 6.70 -27.39
N PHE A 275 2.65 6.63 -26.06
CA PHE A 275 1.86 5.63 -25.34
C PHE A 275 0.38 6.00 -25.42
N LYS A 276 -0.40 5.12 -26.05
CA LYS A 276 -1.87 5.23 -26.02
C LYS A 276 -2.40 4.70 -24.68
N PRO A 277 -3.54 5.23 -24.21
CA PRO A 277 -4.20 4.65 -23.04
C PRO A 277 -4.53 3.18 -23.31
N PRO A 278 -4.36 2.32 -22.31
CA PRO A 278 -4.70 0.89 -22.42
C PRO A 278 -6.19 0.67 -22.53
#